data_4a0f41ebcd2e43604bc1a0ee796d9b6f
#
_entry.id   4a0f41ebcd2e43604bc1a0ee796d9b6f
#
_cell.length_a   1.000
_cell.length_b   1.000
_cell.length_c   1.000
_cell.angle_alpha   90.00
_cell.angle_beta   90.00
_cell.angle_gamma   90.00
#
_symmetry.space_group_name_H-M   'P 1'
#
loop_
_entity.id
_entity.type
_entity.pdbx_description
1 polymer ?
#
loop_
_entity_poly.entity_id
_entity_poly.type
_entity_poly.pdbx_seq_one_letter_code
_entity_poly.pdbx_strand_id
1 'polypeptide(L)'
;MKTKILLSVPLLFTGCITDYYDRRLSVINKSSVHVAVEIVNDTTVRTENGIPYYQSHVIAPNETSFITKSGKNAWLEYINKGKTKTLYAYFFDIDSLNKYQKGGADMSYLLGNKKYLKRLDYTLDELKRVDWQIKYR
;
A
#
# COMPACT_ATOMS: atom_id res chain seq x y z
N MET A 1 19.00 5.55 67.23
CA MET A 1 19.37 5.54 65.75
C MET A 1 18.10 5.27 64.94
N LYS A 2 17.62 6.23 64.15
CA LYS A 2 16.44 6.07 63.29
C LYS A 2 16.94 5.84 61.85
N THR A 3 16.81 4.60 61.40
CA THR A 3 17.19 4.21 60.04
C THR A 3 16.10 4.67 59.08
N LYS A 4 16.41 5.61 58.18
CA LYS A 4 15.53 6.02 57.09
C LYS A 4 15.74 5.07 55.91
N ILE A 5 14.74 4.26 55.62
CA ILE A 5 14.69 3.43 54.41
C ILE A 5 14.25 4.33 53.25
N LEU A 6 15.15 4.60 52.33
CA LEU A 6 14.83 5.28 51.07
C LEU A 6 14.25 4.25 50.08
N LEU A 7 12.94 4.30 49.84
CA LEU A 7 12.28 3.50 48.84
C LEU A 7 12.53 4.16 47.46
N SER A 8 13.44 3.64 46.65
CA SER A 8 13.61 4.05 45.25
C SER A 8 12.54 3.35 44.43
N VAL A 9 11.59 4.11 43.92
CA VAL A 9 10.58 3.65 42.95
C VAL A 9 11.24 3.65 41.56
N PRO A 10 11.36 2.51 40.86
CA PRO A 10 11.82 2.51 39.48
C PRO A 10 10.70 3.10 38.59
N LEU A 11 10.96 4.25 37.93
CA LEU A 11 10.13 4.77 36.90
C LEU A 11 10.26 3.83 35.68
N LEU A 12 9.28 2.96 35.52
CA LEU A 12 9.10 2.20 34.27
C LEU A 12 8.60 3.17 33.20
N PHE A 13 9.51 3.66 32.35
CA PHE A 13 9.15 4.31 31.09
C PHE A 13 8.62 3.23 30.16
N THR A 14 7.32 2.97 30.18
CA THR A 14 6.63 2.28 29.11
C THR A 14 6.59 3.23 27.92
N GLY A 15 7.64 3.20 27.09
CA GLY A 15 7.62 3.85 25.80
C GLY A 15 6.51 3.22 24.96
N CYS A 16 5.39 3.91 24.78
CA CYS A 16 4.43 3.56 23.75
C CYS A 16 5.16 3.67 22.40
N ILE A 17 5.57 2.53 21.86
CA ILE A 17 5.96 2.42 20.46
C ILE A 17 4.67 2.57 19.68
N THR A 18 4.31 3.80 19.30
CA THR A 18 3.22 4.05 18.39
C THR A 18 3.72 3.67 17.00
N ASP A 19 3.29 2.52 16.50
CA ASP A 19 3.48 2.15 15.10
C ASP A 19 2.81 3.23 14.26
N TYR A 20 3.64 4.05 13.61
CA TYR A 20 3.16 5.14 12.79
C TYR A 20 2.98 4.65 11.35
N TYR A 21 1.76 4.76 10.84
CA TYR A 21 1.42 4.42 9.46
C TYR A 21 1.08 5.67 8.67
N ASP A 22 1.71 5.83 7.52
CA ASP A 22 1.35 6.85 6.54
C ASP A 22 0.11 6.39 5.76
N ARG A 23 -1.04 7.01 6.06
CA ARG A 23 -2.35 6.67 5.49
C ARG A 23 -2.83 7.67 4.43
N ARG A 24 -1.95 8.54 3.96
CA ARG A 24 -2.36 9.60 3.03
C ARG A 24 -2.85 9.07 1.69
N LEU A 25 -2.32 7.94 1.21
CA LEU A 25 -2.72 7.37 -0.07
C LEU A 25 -4.04 6.62 0.05
N SER A 26 -4.99 6.97 -0.81
CA SER A 26 -6.25 6.24 -0.94
C SER A 26 -6.56 5.92 -2.40
N VAL A 27 -7.27 4.82 -2.61
CA VAL A 27 -7.76 4.38 -3.92
C VAL A 27 -9.27 4.30 -3.87
N ILE A 28 -9.92 4.98 -4.81
CA ILE A 28 -11.37 5.00 -4.95
C ILE A 28 -11.73 4.23 -6.21
N ASN A 29 -12.50 3.16 -6.07
CA ASN A 29 -13.02 2.41 -7.20
C ASN A 29 -14.33 3.05 -7.69
N LYS A 30 -14.28 3.74 -8.83
CA LYS A 30 -15.45 4.35 -9.50
C LYS A 30 -15.99 3.51 -10.66
N SER A 31 -15.47 2.29 -10.83
CA SER A 31 -15.98 1.33 -11.81
C SER A 31 -17.13 0.50 -11.26
N SER A 32 -17.70 -0.35 -12.09
CA SER A 32 -18.76 -1.30 -11.72
C SER A 32 -18.23 -2.67 -11.30
N VAL A 33 -16.90 -2.90 -11.32
CA VAL A 33 -16.31 -4.20 -11.02
C VAL A 33 -15.45 -4.13 -9.74
N HIS A 34 -15.28 -5.27 -9.10
CA HIS A 34 -14.37 -5.42 -7.96
C HIS A 34 -12.93 -5.43 -8.46
N VAL A 35 -12.09 -4.61 -7.87
CA VAL A 35 -10.68 -4.50 -8.28
C VAL A 35 -9.74 -4.69 -7.11
N ALA A 36 -8.57 -5.20 -7.40
CA ALA A 36 -7.42 -5.14 -6.53
C ALA A 36 -6.39 -4.19 -7.12
N VAL A 37 -5.55 -3.58 -6.27
CA VAL A 37 -4.53 -2.63 -6.70
C VAL A 37 -3.16 -3.03 -6.18
N GLU A 38 -2.16 -2.98 -7.07
CA GLU A 38 -0.73 -3.04 -6.71
C GLU A 38 -0.11 -1.66 -6.90
N ILE A 39 0.62 -1.21 -5.88
CA ILE A 39 1.27 0.10 -5.87
C ILE A 39 2.79 -0.09 -5.82
N VAL A 40 3.49 0.36 -6.85
CA VAL A 40 4.96 0.27 -6.92
C VAL A 40 5.58 1.61 -7.33
N ASN A 41 6.85 1.80 -7.03
CA ASN A 41 7.64 2.98 -7.42
C ASN A 41 8.65 2.68 -8.55
N ASP A 42 8.62 1.47 -9.09
CA ASP A 42 9.44 1.05 -10.23
C ASP A 42 8.68 -0.01 -11.03
N THR A 43 8.72 0.05 -12.33
CA THR A 43 8.06 -0.91 -13.23
C THR A 43 8.79 -2.24 -13.36
N THR A 44 10.00 -2.35 -12.82
CA THR A 44 10.84 -3.56 -12.85
C THR A 44 10.80 -4.34 -11.54
N VAL A 45 10.09 -3.85 -10.54
CA VAL A 45 10.06 -4.42 -9.19
C VAL A 45 9.30 -5.74 -9.16
N ARG A 46 9.89 -6.72 -8.44
CA ARG A 46 9.17 -7.92 -8.01
C ARG A 46 8.21 -7.52 -6.89
N THR A 47 6.98 -7.98 -6.97
CA THR A 47 6.00 -7.77 -5.91
C THR A 47 6.34 -8.63 -4.71
N GLU A 48 6.21 -8.07 -3.51
CA GLU A 48 6.45 -8.79 -2.25
C GLU A 48 5.27 -9.72 -1.91
N ASN A 49 4.09 -9.42 -2.43
CA ASN A 49 2.86 -10.12 -2.11
C ASN A 49 2.44 -11.06 -3.25
N GLY A 50 1.90 -12.23 -2.89
CA GLY A 50 1.29 -13.16 -3.82
C GLY A 50 -0.17 -12.79 -4.15
N ILE A 51 -0.74 -13.43 -5.17
CA ILE A 51 -2.14 -13.22 -5.59
C ILE A 51 -3.15 -13.32 -4.42
N PRO A 52 -3.04 -14.25 -3.45
CA PRO A 52 -3.97 -14.32 -2.32
C PRO A 52 -4.06 -13.05 -1.48
N TYR A 53 -2.96 -12.29 -1.38
CA TYR A 53 -2.98 -10.99 -0.70
C TYR A 53 -3.96 -10.03 -1.38
N TYR A 54 -3.88 -9.90 -2.71
CA TYR A 54 -4.75 -8.99 -3.47
C TYR A 54 -6.21 -9.44 -3.49
N GLN A 55 -6.45 -10.75 -3.46
CA GLN A 55 -7.80 -11.32 -3.33
C GLN A 55 -8.46 -10.98 -1.99
N SER A 56 -7.67 -10.80 -0.93
CA SER A 56 -8.17 -10.39 0.39
C SER A 56 -8.27 -8.86 0.57
N HIS A 57 -7.71 -8.07 -0.36
CA HIS A 57 -7.70 -6.61 -0.33
C HIS A 57 -8.44 -6.01 -1.54
N VAL A 58 -9.64 -6.52 -1.77
CA VAL A 58 -10.51 -6.10 -2.87
C VAL A 58 -11.20 -4.78 -2.54
N ILE A 59 -11.31 -3.91 -3.53
CA ILE A 59 -12.04 -2.66 -3.46
C ILE A 59 -13.32 -2.81 -4.28
N ALA A 60 -14.46 -2.83 -3.62
CA ALA A 60 -15.77 -2.95 -4.29
C ALA A 60 -16.13 -1.66 -5.05
N PRO A 61 -17.09 -1.71 -5.98
CA PRO A 61 -17.61 -0.53 -6.66
C PRO A 61 -18.03 0.58 -5.68
N ASN A 62 -17.56 1.80 -5.94
CA ASN A 62 -17.76 2.99 -5.11
C ASN A 62 -17.13 2.98 -3.72
N GLU A 63 -16.35 1.99 -3.39
CA GLU A 63 -15.57 1.95 -2.14
C GLU A 63 -14.25 2.71 -2.26
N THR A 64 -13.73 3.09 -1.08
CA THR A 64 -12.42 3.70 -0.89
C THR A 64 -11.58 2.79 0.00
N SER A 65 -10.37 2.49 -0.44
CA SER A 65 -9.38 1.78 0.36
C SER A 65 -8.19 2.68 0.67
N PHE A 66 -7.75 2.71 1.93
CA PHE A 66 -6.51 3.38 2.34
C PHE A 66 -5.34 2.42 2.22
N ILE A 67 -4.35 2.81 1.44
CA ILE A 67 -3.13 2.03 1.28
C ILE A 67 -2.10 2.58 2.27
N THR A 68 -1.79 1.80 3.28
CA THR A 68 -0.92 2.22 4.37
C THR A 68 0.52 1.78 4.17
N LYS A 69 1.45 2.60 4.64
CA LYS A 69 2.88 2.27 4.65
C LYS A 69 3.48 2.64 6.01
N SER A 70 4.32 1.76 6.55
CA SER A 70 4.94 1.99 7.85
C SER A 70 5.94 3.15 7.81
N GLY A 71 5.81 4.13 8.71
CA GLY A 71 6.64 5.32 8.83
C GLY A 71 5.89 6.63 8.59
N LYS A 72 6.42 7.74 9.15
CA LYS A 72 5.76 9.06 9.16
C LYS A 72 5.56 9.68 7.78
N ASN A 73 6.53 9.56 6.90
CA ASN A 73 6.48 10.09 5.53
C ASN A 73 6.77 8.97 4.52
N ALA A 74 6.28 7.77 4.82
CA ALA A 74 6.68 6.57 4.13
C ALA A 74 6.35 6.60 2.63
N TRP A 75 5.23 7.21 2.23
CA TRP A 75 4.89 7.38 0.83
C TRP A 75 5.81 8.36 0.10
N LEU A 76 6.20 9.48 0.74
CA LEU A 76 7.15 10.43 0.15
C LEU A 76 8.52 9.77 -0.07
N GLU A 77 9.00 9.06 0.94
CA GLU A 77 10.27 8.34 0.85
C GLU A 77 10.23 7.24 -0.20
N TYR A 78 9.14 6.49 -0.25
CA TYR A 78 8.96 5.41 -1.20
C TYR A 78 9.00 5.91 -2.65
N ILE A 79 8.28 6.99 -2.97
CA ILE A 79 8.28 7.59 -4.30
C ILE A 79 9.66 8.14 -4.64
N ASN A 80 10.31 8.84 -3.71
CA ASN A 80 11.62 9.45 -3.94
C ASN A 80 12.75 8.42 -4.13
N LYS A 81 12.63 7.22 -3.57
CA LYS A 81 13.57 6.10 -3.77
C LYS A 81 13.40 5.45 -5.16
N GLY A 82 12.25 5.60 -5.80
CA GLY A 82 12.03 5.07 -7.15
C GLY A 82 12.87 5.79 -8.19
N LYS A 83 13.37 5.06 -9.19
CA LYS A 83 14.24 5.61 -10.27
C LYS A 83 13.59 6.76 -11.01
N THR A 84 12.29 6.66 -11.24
CA THR A 84 11.50 7.64 -12.01
C THR A 84 10.80 8.66 -11.10
N LYS A 85 10.87 8.50 -9.78
CA LYS A 85 10.11 9.28 -8.79
C LYS A 85 8.60 9.33 -9.10
N THR A 86 8.10 8.23 -9.62
CA THR A 86 6.71 8.04 -10.04
C THR A 86 6.11 6.88 -9.27
N LEU A 87 4.86 7.01 -8.88
CA LEU A 87 4.05 5.94 -8.31
C LEU A 87 3.22 5.32 -9.45
N TYR A 88 3.28 3.99 -9.54
CA TYR A 88 2.51 3.23 -10.51
C TYR A 88 1.43 2.43 -9.79
N ALA A 89 0.18 2.64 -10.15
CA ALA A 89 -0.96 1.89 -9.66
C ALA A 89 -1.49 0.95 -10.73
N TYR A 90 -1.36 -0.35 -10.51
CA TYR A 90 -1.86 -1.39 -11.41
C TYR A 90 -3.15 -1.97 -10.86
N PHE A 91 -4.20 -1.95 -11.66
CA PHE A 91 -5.52 -2.45 -11.29
C PHE A 91 -5.79 -3.80 -11.92
N PHE A 92 -6.28 -4.73 -11.11
CA PHE A 92 -6.60 -6.09 -11.51
C PHE A 92 -8.06 -6.39 -11.24
N ASP A 93 -8.70 -7.08 -12.16
CA ASP A 93 -10.00 -7.69 -11.95
C ASP A 93 -9.87 -8.95 -11.08
N ILE A 94 -10.76 -9.10 -10.11
CA ILE A 94 -10.67 -10.19 -9.14
C ILE A 94 -10.89 -11.57 -9.79
N ASP A 95 -11.78 -11.66 -10.78
CA ASP A 95 -12.03 -12.92 -11.48
C ASP A 95 -10.81 -13.36 -12.30
N SER A 96 -10.12 -12.40 -12.89
CA SER A 96 -8.85 -12.63 -13.59
C SER A 96 -7.76 -13.11 -12.62
N LEU A 97 -7.63 -12.51 -11.43
CA LEU A 97 -6.69 -12.96 -10.40
C LEU A 97 -6.97 -14.41 -9.98
N ASN A 98 -8.24 -14.76 -9.77
CA ASN A 98 -8.66 -16.12 -9.42
C ASN A 98 -8.24 -17.13 -10.49
N LYS A 99 -8.44 -16.78 -11.76
CA LYS A 99 -8.04 -17.61 -12.90
C LYS A 99 -6.53 -17.82 -12.96
N TYR A 100 -5.76 -16.75 -12.82
CA TYR A 100 -4.29 -16.82 -12.89
C TYR A 100 -3.70 -17.57 -11.71
N GLN A 101 -4.24 -17.41 -10.52
CA GLN A 101 -3.81 -18.18 -9.35
C GLN A 101 -3.98 -19.69 -9.58
N LYS A 102 -5.14 -20.12 -10.10
CA LYS A 102 -5.39 -21.53 -10.43
C LYS A 102 -4.42 -22.06 -11.47
N GLY A 103 -3.94 -21.22 -12.38
CA GLY A 103 -2.93 -21.52 -13.38
C GLY A 103 -1.47 -21.50 -12.87
N GLY A 104 -1.25 -21.21 -11.58
CA GLY A 104 0.08 -21.14 -10.97
C GLY A 104 0.88 -19.88 -11.31
N ALA A 105 0.25 -18.84 -11.87
CA ALA A 105 0.90 -17.57 -12.13
C ALA A 105 1.11 -16.77 -10.82
N ASP A 106 2.13 -15.92 -10.80
CA ASP A 106 2.39 -14.96 -9.73
C ASP A 106 2.15 -13.52 -10.20
N MET A 107 2.23 -12.55 -9.26
CA MET A 107 2.05 -11.14 -9.58
C MET A 107 3.13 -10.59 -10.52
N SER A 108 4.36 -11.09 -10.44
CA SER A 108 5.45 -10.67 -11.32
C SER A 108 5.15 -11.07 -12.77
N TYR A 109 4.60 -12.27 -12.98
CA TYR A 109 4.12 -12.72 -14.28
C TYR A 109 3.01 -11.81 -14.80
N LEU A 110 2.03 -11.45 -13.97
CA LEU A 110 0.91 -10.60 -14.37
C LEU A 110 1.38 -9.21 -14.80
N LEU A 111 2.28 -8.60 -14.04
CA LEU A 111 2.85 -7.29 -14.37
C LEU A 111 3.70 -7.34 -15.63
N GLY A 112 4.61 -8.31 -15.73
CA GLY A 112 5.52 -8.48 -16.88
C GLY A 112 4.79 -8.75 -18.20
N ASN A 113 3.67 -9.47 -18.14
CA ASN A 113 2.85 -9.81 -19.30
C ASN A 113 1.66 -8.85 -19.50
N LYS A 114 1.63 -7.71 -18.80
CA LYS A 114 0.57 -6.67 -18.90
C LYS A 114 -0.84 -7.24 -18.69
N LYS A 115 -0.99 -8.18 -17.75
CA LYS A 115 -2.27 -8.82 -17.39
C LYS A 115 -3.04 -8.03 -16.32
N TYR A 116 -3.08 -6.72 -16.45
CA TYR A 116 -3.82 -5.80 -15.60
C TYR A 116 -4.88 -5.06 -16.43
N LEU A 117 -5.92 -4.58 -15.79
CA LEU A 117 -6.98 -3.79 -16.43
C LEU A 117 -6.46 -2.42 -16.86
N LYS A 118 -5.75 -1.76 -15.96
CA LYS A 118 -5.28 -0.39 -16.16
C LYS A 118 -4.04 -0.13 -15.30
N ARG A 119 -3.15 0.73 -15.79
CA ARG A 119 -2.09 1.35 -15.02
C ARG A 119 -2.32 2.85 -14.98
N LEU A 120 -2.19 3.44 -13.81
CA LEU A 120 -2.19 4.88 -13.60
C LEU A 120 -0.84 5.29 -13.00
N ASP A 121 -0.25 6.32 -13.55
CA ASP A 121 1.08 6.82 -13.19
C ASP A 121 0.92 8.20 -12.55
N TYR A 122 1.55 8.42 -11.40
CA TYR A 122 1.49 9.68 -10.68
C TYR A 122 2.87 10.12 -10.22
N THR A 123 3.26 11.31 -10.58
CA THR A 123 4.36 12.02 -9.90
C THR A 123 3.90 12.50 -8.51
N LEU A 124 4.85 12.88 -7.66
CA LEU A 124 4.54 13.41 -6.34
C LEU A 124 3.62 14.66 -6.40
N ASP A 125 3.85 15.54 -7.38
CA ASP A 125 3.06 16.77 -7.53
C ASP A 125 1.64 16.48 -8.04
N GLU A 126 1.48 15.46 -8.87
CA GLU A 126 0.15 14.99 -9.29
C GLU A 126 -0.62 14.38 -8.14
N LEU A 127 0.02 13.56 -7.30
CA LEU A 127 -0.61 13.01 -6.10
C LEU A 127 -1.07 14.12 -5.14
N LYS A 128 -0.24 15.14 -4.92
CA LYS A 128 -0.63 16.30 -4.09
C LYS A 128 -1.82 17.05 -4.67
N ARG A 129 -1.86 17.24 -6.00
CA ARG A 129 -2.99 17.93 -6.68
C ARG A 129 -4.31 17.17 -6.56
N VAL A 130 -4.27 15.84 -6.48
CA VAL A 130 -5.47 15.00 -6.30
C VAL A 130 -5.70 14.61 -4.84
N ASP A 131 -5.05 15.30 -3.91
CA ASP A 131 -5.13 15.04 -2.46
C ASP A 131 -4.86 13.57 -2.11
N TRP A 132 -3.86 12.96 -2.77
CA TRP A 132 -3.45 11.56 -2.60
C TRP A 132 -4.57 10.55 -2.89
N GLN A 133 -5.57 10.92 -3.69
CA GLN A 133 -6.69 10.08 -4.07
C GLN A 133 -6.55 9.57 -5.50
N ILE A 134 -6.23 8.30 -5.67
CA ILE A 134 -6.21 7.64 -6.98
C ILE A 134 -7.62 7.15 -7.30
N LYS A 135 -8.18 7.59 -8.43
CA LYS A 135 -9.53 7.20 -8.86
C LYS A 135 -9.45 6.24 -10.05
N TYR A 136 -9.90 5.01 -9.85
CA TYR A 136 -10.07 4.02 -10.91
C TYR A 136 -11.48 4.17 -11.53
N ARG A 137 -11.51 4.28 -12.86
CA ARG A 137 -12.75 4.44 -13.64
C ARG A 137 -12.72 3.54 -14.87
#